data_f220d5999d8fdf9f79540254f9b0bd43
#
_entry.id   f220d5999d8fdf9f79540254f9b0bd43
#
_cell.length_a   1.000
_cell.length_b   1.000
_cell.length_c   1.000
_cell.angle_alpha   90.00
_cell.angle_beta   90.00
_cell.angle_gamma   90.00
#
_symmetry.space_group_name_H-M   'P 1'
#
loop_
_entity.id
_entity.type
_entity.pdbx_description
1 polymer ?
#
loop_
_entity_poly.entity_id
_entity_poly.type
_entity_poly.pdbx_seq_one_letter_code
_entity_poly.pdbx_strand_id
1 'polypeptide(L)' 'MELATVLSNTAIAVAILIAGGALGTAIGF' A
#
# COMPACT_ATOMS: atom_id res chain seq x y z
N MET A 1 16.18 13.29 -10.25
CA MET A 1 15.64 12.30 -9.38
C MET A 1 14.94 12.92 -8.21
N GLU A 2 13.80 12.47 -7.95
CA GLU A 2 12.95 13.13 -7.01
C GLU A 2 12.67 12.21 -5.83
N LEU A 3 13.41 12.41 -4.76
CA LEU A 3 13.23 11.56 -3.58
C LEU A 3 11.79 11.64 -3.06
N ALA A 4 11.24 12.84 -3.04
CA ALA A 4 9.88 13.01 -2.53
C ALA A 4 8.87 12.24 -3.38
N THR A 5 9.06 12.23 -4.68
CA THR A 5 8.16 11.50 -5.57
C THR A 5 8.26 9.99 -5.33
N VAL A 6 9.48 9.49 -5.21
CA VAL A 6 9.69 8.07 -4.96
C VAL A 6 9.11 7.68 -3.62
N LEU A 7 9.34 8.49 -2.61
CA LEU A 7 8.84 8.22 -1.27
C LEU A 7 7.31 8.22 -1.24
N SER A 8 6.69 9.17 -1.94
CA SER A 8 5.24 9.23 -2.01
C SER A 8 4.66 8.00 -2.70
N ASN A 9 5.26 7.59 -3.82
CA ASN A 9 4.80 6.43 -4.54
C ASN A 9 4.93 5.17 -3.69
N THR A 10 6.00 5.07 -2.94
CA THR A 10 6.22 3.94 -2.05
C THR A 10 5.16 3.92 -0.94
N ALA A 11 4.83 5.08 -0.40
CA ALA A 11 3.81 5.17 0.64
C ALA A 11 2.46 4.71 0.14
N ILE A 12 2.12 5.07 -1.10
CA ILE A 12 0.87 4.64 -1.70
C ILE A 12 0.86 3.11 -1.86
N ALA A 13 1.95 2.55 -2.31
CA ALA A 13 2.06 1.11 -2.49
C ALA A 13 1.88 0.37 -1.15
N VAL A 14 2.48 0.89 -0.10
CA VAL A 14 2.35 0.30 1.24
C VAL A 14 0.91 0.38 1.71
N ALA A 15 0.25 1.51 1.48
CA ALA A 15 -1.15 1.68 1.87
C ALA A 15 -2.03 0.66 1.17
N ILE A 16 -1.78 0.42 -0.11
CA ILE A 16 -2.55 -0.56 -0.87
C ILE A 16 -2.32 -1.98 -0.33
N LEU A 17 -1.08 -2.29 0.02
CA LEU A 17 -0.75 -3.59 0.57
C LEU A 17 -1.48 -3.83 1.90
N ILE A 18 -1.47 -2.82 2.76
CA ILE A 18 -2.12 -2.93 4.06
C ILE A 18 -3.63 -3.11 3.87
N ALA A 19 -4.25 -2.30 3.04
CA ALA A 19 -5.67 -2.38 2.79
C ALA A 19 -6.04 -3.70 2.12
N GLY A 20 -5.24 -4.12 1.14
CA GLY A 20 -5.48 -5.37 0.43
C GLY A 20 -5.39 -6.57 1.36
N GLY A 21 -4.41 -6.55 2.26
CA GLY A 21 -4.26 -7.63 3.22
C GLY A 21 -5.43 -7.71 4.18
N ALA A 22 -5.86 -6.54 4.67
CA ALA A 22 -6.99 -6.50 5.60
C ALA A 22 -8.28 -6.98 4.94
N LEU A 23 -8.54 -6.50 3.72
CA LEU A 23 -9.74 -6.92 2.99
C LEU A 23 -9.70 -8.39 2.62
N GLY A 24 -8.54 -8.87 2.21
CA GLY A 24 -8.37 -10.27 1.86
C GLY A 24 -8.67 -11.18 3.03
N THR A 25 -8.18 -10.84 4.20
CA THR A 25 -8.42 -11.63 5.39
C THR A 25 -9.88 -11.54 5.82
N ALA A 26 -10.47 -10.36 5.74
CA ALA A 26 -11.84 -10.15 6.18
C ALA A 26 -12.84 -10.91 5.31
N ILE A 27 -12.57 -11.00 4.00
CA ILE A 27 -13.50 -11.65 3.07
C ILE A 27 -13.11 -13.10 2.83
N GLY A 28 -11.81 -13.33 2.64
CA GLY A 28 -11.32 -14.65 2.28
C GLY A 28 -11.40 -15.66 3.39
N PHE A 29 -11.46 -15.20 4.61
CA PHE A 29 -11.57 -16.08 5.76
C PHE A 29 -13.03 -16.29 6.08
#